data_963ba3119210913f4844e66b1faf8aba
#
_entry.id   963ba3119210913f4844e66b1faf8aba
#
_cell.length_a   1.000
_cell.length_b   1.000
_cell.length_c   1.000
_cell.angle_alpha   90.00
_cell.angle_beta   90.00
_cell.angle_gamma   90.00
#
_symmetry.space_group_name_H-M   'P 1'
#
loop_
_entity.id
_entity.type
_entity.pdbx_description
1 polymer ?
#
loop_
_entity_poly.entity_id
_entity_poly.type
_entity_poly.pdbx_seq_one_letter_code
_entity_poly.pdbx_strand_id
1 'polypeptide(L)'
;GFLNAYSRMTERCADFVCTLALETSCEGCARIFKTLGIKTSGDTVIRLLLKRYELLPSPEVGDVIGVDDFAYKKRNTYGTIIVNGKTHEPIILLDGRDGETLREWLKNNKQVKVITRDRASAYARVIAEELPDAMQVADRFHLHQNLLEAIKKALNKEIPATITIPHAGEDSCKKNRS
;
A
#
# COMPACT_ATOMS: atom_id res chain seq x y z
N GLY A 1 -37.14 -4.80 -1.99
CA GLY A 1 -37.49 -6.19 -1.73
C GLY A 1 -36.70 -6.75 -0.55
N PHE A 2 -37.26 -7.69 0.19
CA PHE A 2 -36.61 -8.28 1.37
C PHE A 2 -35.50 -9.28 0.98
N LEU A 3 -35.66 -9.91 -0.15
CA LEU A 3 -34.71 -10.86 -0.78
C LEU A 3 -34.64 -10.64 -2.27
N ASN A 4 -33.46 -10.68 -2.83
CA ASN A 4 -33.29 -10.78 -4.28
C ASN A 4 -33.61 -12.19 -4.76
N ALA A 5 -34.05 -12.33 -6.02
CA ALA A 5 -34.32 -13.64 -6.61
C ALA A 5 -33.08 -14.55 -6.46
N TYR A 6 -33.31 -15.79 -6.02
CA TYR A 6 -32.28 -16.80 -5.77
C TYR A 6 -31.26 -16.46 -4.68
N SER A 7 -31.46 -15.38 -3.89
CA SER A 7 -30.59 -15.05 -2.78
C SER A 7 -30.93 -15.89 -1.54
N ARG A 8 -29.91 -16.44 -0.89
CA ARG A 8 -30.03 -17.14 0.41
C ARG A 8 -29.83 -16.21 1.61
N MET A 9 -29.61 -14.92 1.37
CA MET A 9 -29.28 -13.91 2.37
C MET A 9 -30.04 -12.63 2.05
N THR A 10 -30.57 -11.96 3.06
CA THR A 10 -31.18 -10.64 2.90
C THR A 10 -30.09 -9.60 2.52
N GLU A 11 -30.49 -8.54 1.85
CA GLU A 11 -29.54 -7.46 1.51
C GLU A 11 -28.87 -6.86 2.74
N ARG A 12 -29.64 -6.60 3.80
CA ARG A 12 -29.10 -6.11 5.07
C ARG A 12 -28.06 -7.05 5.69
N CYS A 13 -28.28 -8.37 5.60
CA CYS A 13 -27.29 -9.34 6.08
C CYS A 13 -26.05 -9.34 5.16
N ALA A 14 -26.21 -9.25 3.85
CA ALA A 14 -25.09 -9.14 2.91
C ALA A 14 -24.28 -7.86 3.14
N ASP A 15 -24.96 -6.72 3.44
CA ASP A 15 -24.29 -5.46 3.81
C ASP A 15 -23.44 -5.64 5.06
N PHE A 16 -24.01 -6.24 6.09
CA PHE A 16 -23.30 -6.47 7.34
C PHE A 16 -22.08 -7.41 7.15
N VAL A 17 -22.24 -8.47 6.33
CA VAL A 17 -21.12 -9.36 5.96
C VAL A 17 -20.01 -8.58 5.27
N CYS A 18 -20.34 -7.75 4.29
CA CYS A 18 -19.35 -6.95 3.56
C CYS A 18 -18.65 -5.95 4.48
N THR A 19 -19.37 -5.21 5.31
CA THR A 19 -18.78 -4.26 6.27
C THR A 19 -17.83 -4.96 7.23
N LEU A 20 -18.23 -6.08 7.81
CA LEU A 20 -17.39 -6.84 8.73
C LEU A 20 -16.16 -7.43 8.04
N ALA A 21 -16.27 -7.81 6.77
CA ALA A 21 -15.15 -8.36 6.01
C ALA A 21 -14.08 -7.32 5.68
N LEU A 22 -14.45 -6.05 5.57
CA LEU A 22 -13.50 -4.94 5.39
C LEU A 22 -12.70 -4.65 6.66
N GLU A 23 -13.31 -4.89 7.84
CA GLU A 23 -12.65 -4.68 9.14
C GLU A 23 -11.80 -5.88 9.61
N THR A 24 -12.02 -7.05 9.02
CA THR A 24 -11.34 -8.29 9.45
C THR A 24 -10.61 -8.94 8.27
N SER A 25 -11.09 -10.09 7.87
CA SER A 25 -10.75 -10.81 6.65
C SER A 25 -11.94 -11.67 6.26
N CYS A 26 -12.01 -12.11 5.02
CA CYS A 26 -13.12 -12.95 4.57
C CYS A 26 -13.28 -14.23 5.40
N GLU A 27 -12.17 -14.87 5.78
CA GLU A 27 -12.16 -16.03 6.67
C GLU A 27 -12.51 -15.65 8.13
N GLY A 28 -12.02 -14.52 8.62
CA GLY A 28 -12.37 -13.97 9.93
C GLY A 28 -13.86 -13.70 10.03
N CYS A 29 -14.41 -13.02 9.04
CA CYS A 29 -15.83 -12.75 8.90
C CYS A 29 -16.65 -14.07 8.92
N ALA A 30 -16.26 -15.07 8.11
CA ALA A 30 -16.95 -16.37 8.07
C ALA A 30 -16.94 -17.09 9.43
N ARG A 31 -15.83 -17.02 10.18
CA ARG A 31 -15.77 -17.57 11.56
C ARG A 31 -16.72 -16.86 12.52
N ILE A 32 -16.77 -15.54 12.49
CA ILE A 32 -17.70 -14.75 13.32
C ILE A 32 -19.15 -15.12 13.01
N PHE A 33 -19.52 -15.17 11.72
CA PHE A 33 -20.89 -15.56 11.33
C PHE A 33 -21.26 -16.98 11.77
N LYS A 34 -20.29 -17.90 11.76
CA LYS A 34 -20.49 -19.24 12.29
C LYS A 34 -20.86 -19.26 13.76
N THR A 35 -20.27 -18.38 14.59
CA THR A 35 -20.62 -18.26 16.02
C THR A 35 -22.03 -17.70 16.22
N LEU A 36 -22.54 -16.93 15.26
CA LEU A 36 -23.91 -16.41 15.23
C LEU A 36 -24.91 -17.39 14.63
N GLY A 37 -24.50 -18.64 14.34
CA GLY A 37 -25.36 -19.67 13.74
C GLY A 37 -25.60 -19.47 12.22
N ILE A 38 -24.94 -18.54 11.58
CA ILE A 38 -25.09 -18.26 10.15
C ILE A 38 -23.99 -19.01 9.37
N LYS A 39 -24.41 -19.93 8.50
CA LYS A 39 -23.49 -20.69 7.65
C LYS A 39 -23.03 -19.86 6.48
N THR A 40 -21.79 -19.42 6.48
CA THR A 40 -21.10 -18.74 5.38
C THR A 40 -19.63 -19.21 5.29
N SER A 41 -18.99 -18.99 4.16
CA SER A 41 -17.57 -19.30 3.93
C SER A 41 -16.82 -18.07 3.44
N GLY A 42 -15.51 -18.04 3.57
CA GLY A 42 -14.67 -16.97 3.03
C GLY A 42 -14.92 -16.72 1.54
N ASP A 43 -15.08 -17.78 0.74
CA ASP A 43 -15.42 -17.66 -0.69
C ASP A 43 -16.78 -16.98 -0.94
N THR A 44 -17.76 -17.23 -0.07
CA THR A 44 -19.07 -16.56 -0.17
C THR A 44 -18.92 -15.08 0.16
N VAL A 45 -18.11 -14.74 1.17
CA VAL A 45 -17.81 -13.36 1.54
C VAL A 45 -17.09 -12.63 0.39
N ILE A 46 -16.07 -13.26 -0.22
CA ILE A 46 -15.36 -12.69 -1.38
C ILE A 46 -16.35 -12.42 -2.54
N ARG A 47 -17.21 -13.38 -2.87
CA ARG A 47 -18.22 -13.20 -3.93
C ARG A 47 -19.18 -12.05 -3.65
N LEU A 48 -19.57 -11.85 -2.40
CA LEU A 48 -20.42 -10.72 -2.02
C LEU A 48 -19.68 -9.39 -2.18
N LEU A 49 -18.40 -9.32 -1.76
CA LEU A 49 -17.57 -8.13 -1.95
C LEU A 49 -17.37 -7.79 -3.42
N LEU A 50 -17.05 -8.79 -4.27
CA LEU A 50 -16.90 -8.59 -5.72
C LEU A 50 -18.19 -8.08 -6.35
N LYS A 51 -19.34 -8.68 -6.02
CA LYS A 51 -20.64 -8.21 -6.50
C LYS A 51 -20.93 -6.76 -6.08
N ARG A 52 -20.49 -6.36 -4.89
CA ARG A 52 -20.62 -4.98 -4.43
C ARG A 52 -19.67 -4.04 -5.17
N TYR A 53 -18.44 -4.48 -5.39
CA TYR A 53 -17.47 -3.72 -6.16
C TYR A 53 -17.95 -3.42 -7.59
N GLU A 54 -18.61 -4.39 -8.26
CA GLU A 54 -19.18 -4.21 -9.59
C GLU A 54 -20.30 -3.15 -9.65
N LEU A 55 -20.94 -2.85 -8.51
CA LEU A 55 -21.99 -1.83 -8.41
C LEU A 55 -21.44 -0.43 -8.07
N LEU A 56 -20.18 -0.31 -7.73
CA LEU A 56 -19.57 0.98 -7.45
C LEU A 56 -19.38 1.78 -8.76
N PRO A 57 -19.56 3.09 -8.72
CA PRO A 57 -19.24 3.92 -9.87
C PRO A 57 -17.74 3.78 -10.19
N SER A 58 -17.41 3.82 -11.47
CA SER A 58 -16.00 3.85 -11.88
C SER A 58 -15.32 5.09 -11.28
N PRO A 59 -14.14 4.93 -10.65
CA PRO A 59 -13.45 6.05 -10.05
C PRO A 59 -13.08 7.10 -11.12
N GLU A 60 -13.20 8.37 -10.76
CA GLU A 60 -12.86 9.47 -11.66
C GLU A 60 -11.34 9.61 -11.80
N VAL A 61 -10.87 9.61 -13.02
CA VAL A 61 -9.46 9.88 -13.33
C VAL A 61 -9.28 11.39 -13.47
N GLY A 62 -8.72 12.02 -12.44
CA GLY A 62 -8.40 13.45 -12.45
C GLY A 62 -7.17 13.79 -13.31
N ASP A 63 -6.81 15.06 -13.29
CA ASP A 63 -5.60 15.61 -13.93
C ASP A 63 -4.31 15.37 -13.11
N VAL A 64 -4.44 14.98 -11.84
CA VAL A 64 -3.35 14.66 -10.91
C VAL A 64 -3.52 13.24 -10.41
N ILE A 65 -2.49 12.43 -10.56
CA ILE A 65 -2.47 11.05 -10.07
C ILE A 65 -1.21 10.74 -9.27
N GLY A 66 -1.33 9.76 -8.37
CA GLY A 66 -0.21 9.13 -7.70
C GLY A 66 0.00 7.71 -8.23
N VAL A 67 1.25 7.32 -8.43
CA VAL A 67 1.64 5.98 -8.87
C VAL A 67 2.64 5.40 -7.88
N ASP A 68 2.32 4.24 -7.32
CA ASP A 68 3.19 3.54 -6.37
C ASP A 68 3.18 2.03 -6.64
N ASP A 69 4.24 1.33 -6.20
CA ASP A 69 4.29 -0.12 -6.28
C ASP A 69 3.96 -0.76 -4.92
N PHE A 70 3.30 -1.91 -4.95
CA PHE A 70 3.00 -2.67 -3.75
C PHE A 70 3.21 -4.16 -3.97
N ALA A 71 3.52 -4.88 -2.89
CA ALA A 71 3.73 -6.31 -2.94
C ALA A 71 2.48 -7.06 -2.47
N TYR A 72 1.84 -7.82 -3.35
CA TYR A 72 0.79 -8.78 -2.96
C TYR A 72 1.35 -9.92 -2.11
N LYS A 73 2.56 -10.37 -2.47
CA LYS A 73 3.27 -11.41 -1.75
C LYS A 73 4.72 -11.00 -1.67
N LYS A 74 5.23 -10.80 -0.45
CA LYS A 74 6.63 -10.40 -0.24
C LYS A 74 7.57 -11.23 -1.12
N ARG A 75 8.36 -10.55 -1.95
CA ARG A 75 9.40 -11.05 -2.86
C ARG A 75 8.93 -11.77 -4.14
N ASN A 76 7.64 -11.95 -4.40
CA ASN A 76 7.21 -12.75 -5.56
C ASN A 76 6.24 -12.04 -6.52
N THR A 77 5.28 -11.25 -6.02
CA THR A 77 4.27 -10.64 -6.87
C THR A 77 4.09 -9.19 -6.49
N TYR A 78 4.27 -8.30 -7.45
CA TYR A 78 4.11 -6.87 -7.28
C TYR A 78 2.98 -6.38 -8.16
N GLY A 79 2.37 -5.29 -7.76
CA GLY A 79 1.40 -4.56 -8.54
C GLY A 79 1.66 -3.06 -8.45
N THR A 80 1.07 -2.32 -9.37
CA THR A 80 1.09 -0.87 -9.38
C THR A 80 -0.29 -0.36 -8.97
N ILE A 81 -0.34 0.53 -7.99
CA ILE A 81 -1.56 1.25 -7.61
C ILE A 81 -1.56 2.63 -8.23
N ILE A 82 -2.68 3.02 -8.80
CA ILE A 82 -2.91 4.39 -9.25
C ILE A 82 -4.00 5.00 -8.38
N VAL A 83 -3.74 6.16 -7.81
CA VAL A 83 -4.65 6.90 -6.95
C VAL A 83 -4.94 8.29 -7.52
N ASN A 84 -6.11 8.82 -7.27
CA ASN A 84 -6.42 10.22 -7.58
C ASN A 84 -5.64 11.13 -6.64
N GLY A 85 -4.83 12.03 -7.18
CA GLY A 85 -3.97 12.92 -6.38
C GLY A 85 -4.72 14.00 -5.59
N LYS A 86 -6.01 14.21 -5.86
CA LYS A 86 -6.86 15.20 -5.18
C LYS A 86 -7.77 14.57 -4.14
N THR A 87 -8.42 13.45 -4.48
CA THR A 87 -9.37 12.76 -3.57
C THR A 87 -8.69 11.67 -2.73
N HIS A 88 -7.48 11.23 -3.13
CA HIS A 88 -6.76 10.09 -2.56
C HIS A 88 -7.47 8.74 -2.72
N GLU A 89 -8.50 8.67 -3.56
CA GLU A 89 -9.20 7.43 -3.86
C GLU A 89 -8.41 6.57 -4.84
N PRO A 90 -8.36 5.24 -4.62
CA PRO A 90 -7.74 4.34 -5.57
C PRO A 90 -8.52 4.31 -6.88
N ILE A 91 -7.83 4.50 -8.00
CA ILE A 91 -8.41 4.45 -9.34
C ILE A 91 -8.35 3.02 -9.88
N ILE A 92 -7.17 2.41 -9.84
CA ILE A 92 -6.96 1.07 -10.40
C ILE A 92 -5.73 0.41 -9.78
N LEU A 93 -5.75 -0.92 -9.77
CA LEU A 93 -4.61 -1.77 -9.48
C LEU A 93 -4.19 -2.46 -10.78
N LEU A 94 -2.92 -2.32 -11.13
CA LEU A 94 -2.32 -2.92 -12.32
C LEU A 94 -1.35 -4.02 -11.91
N ASP A 95 -1.24 -5.06 -12.71
CA ASP A 95 -0.29 -6.13 -12.47
C ASP A 95 1.14 -5.71 -12.85
N GLY A 96 2.11 -6.15 -12.05
CA GLY A 96 3.52 -5.89 -12.29
C GLY A 96 3.97 -4.50 -11.84
N ARG A 97 5.29 -4.27 -11.97
CA ARG A 97 5.97 -3.00 -11.65
C ARG A 97 6.98 -2.59 -12.72
N ASP A 98 6.99 -3.25 -13.87
CA ASP A 98 7.89 -2.99 -14.99
C ASP A 98 7.49 -1.77 -15.82
N GLY A 99 6.26 -1.27 -15.63
CA GLY A 99 5.71 -0.12 -16.31
C GLY A 99 4.90 -0.44 -17.57
N GLU A 100 4.87 -1.69 -18.07
CA GLU A 100 4.12 -2.01 -19.29
C GLU A 100 2.60 -1.85 -19.09
N THR A 101 2.06 -2.34 -18.00
CA THR A 101 0.64 -2.17 -17.68
C THR A 101 0.28 -0.70 -17.41
N LEU A 102 1.20 0.06 -16.80
CA LEU A 102 1.06 1.51 -16.65
C LEU A 102 1.04 2.21 -18.02
N ARG A 103 1.90 1.78 -18.96
CA ARG A 103 1.94 2.30 -20.34
C ARG A 103 0.59 2.17 -21.03
N GLU A 104 -0.01 0.97 -20.98
CA GLU A 104 -1.31 0.72 -21.59
C GLU A 104 -2.41 1.59 -20.96
N TRP A 105 -2.38 1.73 -19.64
CA TRP A 105 -3.33 2.58 -18.93
C TRP A 105 -3.17 4.06 -19.30
N LEU A 106 -1.96 4.59 -19.37
CA LEU A 106 -1.67 5.99 -19.73
C LEU A 106 -2.05 6.33 -21.18
N LYS A 107 -2.01 5.37 -22.10
CA LYS A 107 -2.50 5.57 -23.48
C LYS A 107 -3.97 5.97 -23.52
N ASN A 108 -4.77 5.44 -22.61
CA ASN A 108 -6.20 5.70 -22.51
C ASN A 108 -6.53 6.90 -21.59
N ASN A 109 -5.54 7.48 -20.90
CA ASN A 109 -5.74 8.51 -19.88
C ASN A 109 -4.85 9.73 -20.13
N LYS A 110 -4.94 10.32 -21.33
CA LYS A 110 -4.12 11.47 -21.77
C LYS A 110 -4.46 12.79 -21.06
N GLN A 111 -5.55 12.84 -20.27
CA GLN A 111 -5.95 14.02 -19.47
C GLN A 111 -5.04 14.26 -18.26
N VAL A 112 -4.20 13.31 -17.88
CA VAL A 112 -3.30 13.41 -16.73
C VAL A 112 -2.18 14.42 -17.03
N LYS A 113 -2.02 15.40 -16.12
CA LYS A 113 -1.05 16.49 -16.25
C LYS A 113 0.05 16.44 -15.20
N VAL A 114 -0.24 15.87 -14.02
CA VAL A 114 0.71 15.77 -12.91
C VAL A 114 0.72 14.35 -12.37
N ILE A 115 1.90 13.78 -12.26
CA ILE A 115 2.08 12.41 -11.76
C ILE A 115 3.08 12.43 -10.62
N THR A 116 2.59 12.10 -9.42
CA THR A 116 3.47 11.83 -8.26
C THR A 116 3.87 10.36 -8.31
N ARG A 117 5.14 10.07 -8.12
CA ARG A 117 5.68 8.70 -8.13
C ARG A 117 6.86 8.55 -7.20
N ASP A 118 7.16 7.30 -6.87
CA ASP A 118 8.44 6.95 -6.28
C ASP A 118 9.60 7.15 -7.28
N ARG A 119 10.84 6.86 -6.88
CA ARG A 119 12.02 7.00 -7.75
C ARG A 119 12.21 5.84 -8.74
N ALA A 120 11.24 4.92 -8.89
CA ALA A 120 11.37 3.81 -9.83
C ALA A 120 11.61 4.31 -11.26
N SER A 121 12.74 3.93 -11.83
CA SER A 121 13.18 4.37 -13.16
C SER A 121 12.26 3.89 -14.28
N ALA A 122 11.61 2.73 -14.08
CA ALA A 122 10.69 2.16 -15.06
C ALA A 122 9.48 3.08 -15.28
N TYR A 123 8.84 3.55 -14.20
CA TYR A 123 7.72 4.48 -14.30
C TYR A 123 8.11 5.82 -14.92
N ALA A 124 9.28 6.36 -14.51
CA ALA A 124 9.78 7.63 -15.07
C ALA A 124 9.87 7.61 -16.58
N ARG A 125 10.43 6.54 -17.13
CA ARG A 125 10.60 6.36 -18.57
C ARG A 125 9.26 6.25 -19.28
N VAL A 126 8.37 5.38 -18.79
CA VAL A 126 7.05 5.16 -19.40
C VAL A 126 6.22 6.43 -19.40
N ILE A 127 6.22 7.18 -18.29
CA ILE A 127 5.49 8.45 -18.19
C ILE A 127 6.07 9.47 -19.18
N ALA A 128 7.38 9.60 -19.31
CA ALA A 128 8.01 10.53 -20.25
C ALA A 128 7.72 10.18 -21.72
N GLU A 129 7.60 8.90 -22.04
CA GLU A 129 7.28 8.42 -23.38
C GLU A 129 5.78 8.63 -23.72
N GLU A 130 4.87 8.33 -22.79
CA GLU A 130 3.43 8.38 -23.04
C GLU A 130 2.80 9.75 -22.79
N LEU A 131 3.34 10.50 -21.85
CA LEU A 131 2.85 11.83 -21.45
C LEU A 131 4.04 12.81 -21.32
N PRO A 132 4.67 13.22 -22.44
CA PRO A 132 5.86 14.08 -22.40
C PRO A 132 5.61 15.45 -21.75
N ASP A 133 4.38 15.96 -21.83
CA ASP A 133 4.00 17.25 -21.24
C ASP A 133 3.57 17.15 -19.76
N ALA A 134 3.48 15.94 -19.21
CA ALA A 134 3.07 15.75 -17.83
C ALA A 134 4.22 16.07 -16.85
N MET A 135 3.92 16.83 -15.81
CA MET A 135 4.86 17.11 -14.73
C MET A 135 5.03 15.87 -13.84
N GLN A 136 6.24 15.36 -13.75
CA GLN A 136 6.57 14.27 -12.83
C GLN A 136 7.10 14.85 -11.51
N VAL A 137 6.50 14.46 -10.40
CA VAL A 137 6.86 14.89 -9.05
C VAL A 137 7.35 13.69 -8.25
N ALA A 138 8.52 13.78 -7.65
CA ALA A 138 9.02 12.74 -6.76
C ALA A 138 8.24 12.75 -5.43
N ASP A 139 7.89 11.57 -4.92
CA ASP A 139 7.25 11.44 -3.63
C ASP A 139 8.18 11.93 -2.51
N ARG A 140 7.68 12.84 -1.67
CA ARG A 140 8.41 13.43 -0.54
C ARG A 140 8.83 12.39 0.49
N PHE A 141 8.05 11.36 0.71
CA PHE A 141 8.37 10.29 1.66
C PHE A 141 9.64 9.55 1.24
N HIS A 142 9.75 9.16 -0.03
CA HIS A 142 10.94 8.51 -0.57
C HIS A 142 12.17 9.43 -0.59
N LEU A 143 11.99 10.73 -0.83
CA LEU A 143 13.08 11.71 -0.70
C LEU A 143 13.61 11.79 0.74
N HIS A 144 12.71 11.85 1.72
CA HIS A 144 13.06 11.89 3.14
C HIS A 144 13.75 10.59 3.59
N GLN A 145 13.25 9.44 3.21
CA GLN A 145 13.88 8.14 3.52
C GLN A 145 15.29 8.06 2.96
N ASN A 146 15.51 8.43 1.70
CA ASN A 146 16.83 8.42 1.07
C ASN A 146 17.81 9.37 1.78
N LEU A 147 17.34 10.55 2.21
CA LEU A 147 18.14 11.48 2.99
C LEU A 147 18.55 10.86 4.33
N LEU A 148 17.61 10.25 5.06
CA LEU A 148 17.90 9.57 6.32
C LEU A 148 18.89 8.42 6.14
N GLU A 149 18.76 7.62 5.08
CA GLU A 149 19.72 6.56 4.78
C GLU A 149 21.12 7.10 4.44
N ALA A 150 21.21 8.19 3.69
CA ALA A 150 22.48 8.84 3.39
C ALA A 150 23.13 9.37 4.67
N ILE A 151 22.36 10.01 5.55
CA ILE A 151 22.84 10.47 6.86
C ILE A 151 23.33 9.29 7.72
N LYS A 152 22.53 8.21 7.81
CA LYS A 152 22.92 7.00 8.55
C LYS A 152 24.24 6.41 8.01
N LYS A 153 24.40 6.32 6.69
CA LYS A 153 25.63 5.82 6.06
C LYS A 153 26.84 6.72 6.40
N ALA A 154 26.66 8.03 6.35
CA ALA A 154 27.72 8.98 6.70
C ALA A 154 28.10 8.86 8.19
N LEU A 155 27.13 8.84 9.09
CA LEU A 155 27.35 8.68 10.53
C LEU A 155 28.04 7.35 10.86
N ASN A 156 27.59 6.24 10.29
CA ASN A 156 28.19 4.93 10.52
C ASN A 156 29.64 4.83 10.01
N LYS A 157 30.06 5.70 9.08
CA LYS A 157 31.42 5.77 8.60
C LYS A 157 32.32 6.50 9.58
N GLU A 158 31.79 7.54 10.25
CA GLU A 158 32.56 8.44 11.16
C GLU A 158 32.50 7.99 12.64
N ILE A 159 31.40 7.32 13.04
CA ILE A 159 31.17 6.85 14.40
C ILE A 159 31.46 5.36 14.46
N PRO A 160 32.42 4.89 15.30
CA PRO A 160 32.66 3.46 15.45
C PRO A 160 31.45 2.75 16.04
N ALA A 161 31.18 1.54 15.55
CA ALA A 161 30.03 0.71 15.98
C ALA A 161 30.05 0.37 17.49
N THR A 162 31.23 0.49 18.14
CA THR A 162 31.40 0.24 19.56
C THR A 162 32.20 1.40 20.18
N ILE A 163 31.59 2.07 21.13
CA ILE A 163 32.26 3.08 21.94
C ILE A 163 32.67 2.43 23.27
N THR A 164 33.95 2.27 23.51
CA THR A 164 34.45 1.83 24.81
C THR A 164 34.41 3.02 25.76
N ILE A 165 33.49 3.00 26.72
CA ILE A 165 33.45 3.98 27.80
C ILE A 165 34.52 3.57 28.79
N PRO A 166 35.59 4.38 29.02
CA PRO A 166 36.56 4.11 30.09
C PRO A 166 35.80 4.12 31.41
N HIS A 167 35.82 3.02 32.13
CA HIS A 167 35.33 3.00 33.51
C HIS A 167 36.16 4.04 34.30
N ALA A 168 35.48 5.01 34.89
CA ALA A 168 36.08 5.90 35.87
C ALA A 168 36.72 5.02 36.95
N GLY A 169 38.04 5.17 37.13
CA GLY A 169 38.88 4.25 37.86
C GLY A 169 38.33 3.87 39.22
N GLU A 170 38.39 2.58 39.51
CA GLU A 170 38.45 2.11 40.89
C GLU A 170 39.73 2.64 41.49
N ASP A 171 39.63 3.74 42.22
CA ASP A 171 40.72 4.21 43.13
C ASP A 171 40.97 3.10 44.13
N SER A 172 42.11 2.51 43.97
CA SER A 172 42.67 1.48 44.84
C SER A 172 42.80 2.00 46.25
N CYS A 173 41.81 1.76 47.08
CA CYS A 173 41.93 1.88 48.53
C CYS A 173 42.78 0.70 49.02
N LYS A 174 44.11 0.83 48.93
CA LYS A 174 45.05 -0.02 49.66
C LYS A 174 44.93 0.26 51.15
N LYS A 175 44.18 -0.57 51.87
CA LYS A 175 44.25 -0.66 53.33
C LYS A 175 45.59 -1.28 53.71
N ASN A 176 46.52 -0.42 54.20
CA ASN A 176 47.64 -0.86 55.03
C ASN A 176 47.04 -1.44 56.32
N ARG A 177 47.27 -2.72 56.60
CA ARG A 177 47.20 -3.31 57.95
C ARG A 177 48.67 -3.61 58.38
N SER A 178 49.10 -2.87 59.34
CA SER A 178 50.16 -3.25 60.25
C SER A 178 49.60 -4.11 61.37
#